data_0a18c57a8c700a47f503f61e07b98604
#
_entry.id   0a18c57a8c700a47f503f61e07b98604
#
_cell.length_a   1.000
_cell.length_b   1.000
_cell.length_c   1.000
_cell.angle_alpha   90.00
_cell.angle_beta   90.00
_cell.angle_gamma   90.00
#
_symmetry.space_group_name_H-M   'P 1'
#
loop_
_entity.id
_entity.type
_entity.pdbx_description
1 polymer ?
#
loop_
_entity_poly.entity_id
_entity_poly.type
_entity_poly.pdbx_seq_one_letter_code
_entity_poly.pdbx_strand_id
1 'polypeptide(L)'
;MIYDSLDEKNEKKSKKSLLKKLGINLTKKITTRDIVIFTQDLYLLKKANFNNIHALNTIIGTTENETLREIIKDILAGVEAGENMYTTMEYYSDVFPYLYINMIRVGEESGSLTKSLEEAVQYLDENAKFTKKVRGIIVPNALMFGGIILLLFVGVIFLLPIIQNLYESMGSDAELPAISIWFSNAIDVIMKYWYIPVSIMGGITALIIYYINTPKGRYNFDYFKYTMPLFGRLIFSLDFLRFSRAMLLNLNNGIRIQDSLETSKNLVKNYVLRSIIESSINDILVGQSWVESFEKSGLASPMIIEMLNIGMSTDLKEMMAKLLEYLQTDIDNTLAKIMKVLPEFVYLIVGIALIVPVIIGITYVFSVIGQ
;
A
#
# COMPACT_ATOMS: atom_id res chain seq x y z
N MET A 1 22.64 -11.67 29.19
CA MET A 1 22.60 -10.79 28.00
C MET A 1 21.30 -10.86 27.18
N ILE A 2 20.62 -12.00 27.07
CA ILE A 2 19.34 -12.10 26.34
C ILE A 2 18.12 -11.73 27.23
N TYR A 3 18.22 -11.89 28.53
CA TYR A 3 17.15 -11.56 29.48
C TYR A 3 16.99 -10.05 29.72
N ASP A 4 18.08 -9.27 29.73
CA ASP A 4 18.03 -7.81 29.92
C ASP A 4 17.34 -7.08 28.77
N SER A 5 17.46 -7.60 27.52
CA SER A 5 16.83 -7.00 26.34
C SER A 5 15.30 -7.19 26.29
N LEU A 6 14.78 -8.19 26.98
CA LEU A 6 13.32 -8.45 27.05
C LEU A 6 12.64 -7.60 28.12
N ASP A 7 13.32 -7.33 29.22
CA ASP A 7 12.82 -6.47 30.29
C ASP A 7 12.82 -4.98 29.89
N GLU A 8 13.85 -4.52 29.18
CA GLU A 8 13.85 -3.17 28.58
C GLU A 8 12.74 -2.97 27.54
N LYS A 9 12.44 -3.99 26.74
CA LYS A 9 11.34 -3.97 25.76
C LYS A 9 9.96 -3.91 26.44
N ASN A 10 9.82 -4.56 27.58
CA ASN A 10 8.59 -4.55 28.38
C ASN A 10 8.43 -3.24 29.16
N GLU A 11 9.53 -2.66 29.65
CA GLU A 11 9.50 -1.36 30.33
C GLU A 11 9.15 -0.21 29.39
N LYS A 12 9.68 -0.23 28.15
CA LYS A 12 9.37 0.77 27.10
C LYS A 12 7.93 0.61 26.57
N LYS A 13 7.39 -0.63 26.47
CA LYS A 13 5.96 -0.87 26.23
C LYS A 13 5.07 -0.36 27.37
N SER A 14 5.53 -0.49 28.61
CA SER A 14 4.87 0.03 29.81
C SER A 14 4.87 1.57 29.83
N LYS A 15 5.99 2.22 29.47
CA LYS A 15 6.05 3.69 29.32
C LYS A 15 5.11 4.23 28.24
N LYS A 16 5.05 3.55 27.08
CA LYS A 16 4.09 3.90 26.00
C LYS A 16 2.62 3.73 26.46
N SER A 17 2.34 2.74 27.29
CA SER A 17 1.02 2.51 27.92
C SER A 17 0.70 3.56 29.00
N LEU A 18 1.69 4.03 29.76
CA LEU A 18 1.54 5.07 30.76
C LEU A 18 1.33 6.47 30.13
N LEU A 19 2.02 6.79 29.05
CA LEU A 19 1.83 8.03 28.29
C LEU A 19 0.42 8.08 27.68
N LYS A 20 -0.11 6.95 27.22
CA LYS A 20 -1.50 6.82 26.75
C LYS A 20 -2.51 6.98 27.89
N LYS A 21 -2.19 6.57 29.11
CA LYS A 21 -3.01 6.76 30.33
C LYS A 21 -2.95 8.19 30.90
N LEU A 22 -1.91 8.95 30.61
CA LEU A 22 -1.72 10.34 31.06
C LEU A 22 -2.46 11.38 30.20
N GLY A 23 -3.30 10.94 29.24
CA GLY A 23 -4.16 11.86 28.47
C GLY A 23 -3.39 12.76 27.50
N ILE A 24 -2.13 12.45 27.17
CA ILE A 24 -1.43 13.06 26.05
C ILE A 24 -2.09 12.54 24.79
N ASN A 25 -3.11 13.23 24.36
CA ASN A 25 -3.77 13.02 23.08
C ASN A 25 -2.74 13.33 21.99
N LEU A 26 -2.09 12.29 21.45
CA LEU A 26 -1.26 12.34 20.24
C LEU A 26 -2.20 12.60 19.04
N THR A 27 -2.76 13.81 18.97
CA THR A 27 -3.91 14.13 18.14
C THR A 27 -3.56 14.45 16.70
N LYS A 28 -2.29 14.58 16.34
CA LYS A 28 -1.88 14.83 14.95
C LYS A 28 -1.07 13.65 14.41
N LYS A 29 -1.70 12.87 13.51
CA LYS A 29 -1.00 11.77 12.83
C LYS A 29 0.19 12.31 12.05
N ILE A 30 1.38 11.73 12.27
CA ILE A 30 2.58 12.07 11.51
C ILE A 30 2.36 11.68 10.05
N THR A 31 2.60 12.62 9.15
CA THR A 31 2.48 12.42 7.71
C THR A 31 3.86 12.15 7.09
N THR A 32 3.88 11.53 5.90
CA THR A 32 5.13 11.39 5.13
C THR A 32 5.80 12.74 4.89
N ARG A 33 5.03 13.81 4.72
CA ARG A 33 5.54 15.17 4.54
C ARG A 33 6.31 15.67 5.77
N ASP A 34 5.83 15.37 6.97
CA ASP A 34 6.51 15.75 8.22
C ASP A 34 7.89 15.09 8.29
N ILE A 35 8.00 13.83 7.87
CA ILE A 35 9.28 13.09 7.84
C ILE A 35 10.21 13.66 6.75
N VAL A 36 9.66 14.02 5.58
CA VAL A 36 10.44 14.66 4.50
C VAL A 36 11.06 15.96 5.01
N ILE A 37 10.26 16.83 5.63
CA ILE A 37 10.73 18.13 6.17
C ILE A 37 11.80 17.88 7.26
N PHE A 38 11.54 17.03 8.21
CA PHE A 38 12.51 16.66 9.25
C PHE A 38 13.85 16.21 8.65
N THR A 39 13.80 15.35 7.62
CA THR A 39 15.02 14.82 6.98
C THR A 39 15.76 15.91 6.18
N GLN A 40 15.02 16.79 5.49
CA GLN A 40 15.59 17.93 4.76
C GLN A 40 16.29 18.90 5.71
N ASP A 41 15.65 19.25 6.82
CA ASP A 41 16.23 20.15 7.83
C ASP A 41 17.49 19.53 8.44
N LEU A 42 17.44 18.24 8.78
CA LEU A 42 18.60 17.50 9.30
C LEU A 42 19.74 17.46 8.27
N TYR A 43 19.44 17.18 7.00
CA TYR A 43 20.41 17.20 5.92
C TYR A 43 21.08 18.57 5.79
N LEU A 44 20.29 19.66 5.76
CA LEU A 44 20.81 21.03 5.60
C LEU A 44 21.72 21.43 6.78
N LEU A 45 21.33 21.11 8.00
CA LEU A 45 22.15 21.39 9.19
C LEU A 45 23.44 20.54 9.20
N LYS A 46 23.36 19.25 8.82
CA LYS A 46 24.55 18.40 8.69
C LYS A 46 25.49 18.86 7.57
N LYS A 47 24.94 19.32 6.44
CA LYS A 47 25.72 19.93 5.34
C LYS A 47 26.41 21.23 5.76
N ALA A 48 25.82 21.97 6.70
CA ALA A 48 26.43 23.15 7.33
C ALA A 48 27.38 22.79 8.50
N ASN A 49 27.77 21.52 8.64
CA ASN A 49 28.68 20.98 9.67
C ASN A 49 28.18 21.13 11.11
N PHE A 50 26.88 21.25 11.38
CA PHE A 50 26.34 21.17 12.71
C PHE A 50 26.50 19.74 13.26
N ASN A 51 26.82 19.61 14.55
CA ASN A 51 26.78 18.31 15.23
C ASN A 51 25.34 17.81 15.40
N ASN A 52 25.16 16.52 15.67
CA ASN A 52 23.83 15.90 15.75
C ASN A 52 22.95 16.53 16.83
N ILE A 53 23.51 16.81 18.01
CA ILE A 53 22.81 17.41 19.15
C ILE A 53 22.25 18.80 18.77
N HIS A 54 23.10 19.64 18.21
CA HIS A 54 22.69 21.00 17.83
C HIS A 54 21.68 21.01 16.69
N ALA A 55 21.85 20.12 15.70
CA ALA A 55 20.91 19.95 14.60
C ALA A 55 19.52 19.52 15.09
N LEU A 56 19.45 18.48 15.96
CA LEU A 56 18.19 18.00 16.51
C LEU A 56 17.50 19.06 17.38
N ASN A 57 18.26 19.77 18.24
CA ASN A 57 17.71 20.87 19.04
C ASN A 57 17.08 21.98 18.19
N THR A 58 17.73 22.34 17.08
CA THR A 58 17.20 23.36 16.14
C THR A 58 15.90 22.87 15.52
N ILE A 59 15.85 21.61 15.07
CA ILE A 59 14.67 21.01 14.42
C ILE A 59 13.50 20.89 15.40
N ILE A 60 13.74 20.59 16.68
CA ILE A 60 12.69 20.57 17.70
C ILE A 60 11.96 21.92 17.75
N GLY A 61 12.71 23.03 17.65
CA GLY A 61 12.14 24.38 17.67
C GLY A 61 11.26 24.72 16.46
N THR A 62 11.53 24.14 15.30
CA THR A 62 10.83 24.41 14.04
C THR A 62 9.75 23.38 13.69
N THR A 63 9.74 22.22 14.36
CA THR A 63 8.78 21.14 14.07
C THR A 63 7.37 21.51 14.52
N GLU A 64 6.40 21.60 13.59
CA GLU A 64 5.00 21.94 13.88
C GLU A 64 4.19 20.75 14.46
N ASN A 65 4.54 19.52 14.06
CA ASN A 65 3.84 18.33 14.50
C ASN A 65 4.32 17.92 15.91
N GLU A 66 3.46 18.12 16.90
CA GLU A 66 3.81 17.82 18.31
C GLU A 66 4.24 16.37 18.55
N THR A 67 3.58 15.42 17.87
CA THR A 67 3.94 14.00 18.01
C THR A 67 5.35 13.73 17.45
N LEU A 68 5.68 14.32 16.31
CA LEU A 68 7.02 14.19 15.74
C LEU A 68 8.05 14.94 16.61
N ARG A 69 7.70 16.10 17.15
CA ARG A 69 8.56 16.85 18.05
C ARG A 69 8.97 16.04 19.28
N GLU A 70 8.04 15.32 19.90
CA GLU A 70 8.35 14.45 21.04
C GLU A 70 9.27 13.29 20.62
N ILE A 71 9.04 12.68 19.47
CA ILE A 71 9.93 11.64 18.95
C ILE A 71 11.36 12.18 18.70
N ILE A 72 11.47 13.40 18.16
CA ILE A 72 12.79 14.04 17.95
C ILE A 72 13.48 14.32 19.28
N LYS A 73 12.74 14.69 20.34
CA LYS A 73 13.31 14.83 21.69
C LYS A 73 13.84 13.51 22.23
N ASP A 74 13.13 12.40 22.00
CA ASP A 74 13.60 11.07 22.40
C ASP A 74 14.87 10.68 21.64
N ILE A 75 14.93 11.00 20.32
CA ILE A 75 16.15 10.79 19.51
C ILE A 75 17.30 11.64 20.06
N LEU A 76 17.04 12.91 20.39
CA LEU A 76 18.05 13.78 20.99
C LEU A 76 18.59 13.22 22.31
N ALA A 77 17.70 12.78 23.20
CA ALA A 77 18.10 12.19 24.49
C ALA A 77 18.98 10.93 24.30
N GLY A 78 18.68 10.09 23.30
CA GLY A 78 19.54 8.96 22.94
C GLY A 78 20.93 9.41 22.49
N VAL A 79 21.00 10.42 21.60
CA VAL A 79 22.26 10.96 21.09
C VAL A 79 23.08 11.64 22.21
N GLU A 80 22.44 12.34 23.14
CA GLU A 80 23.10 12.92 24.34
C GLU A 80 23.63 11.84 25.28
N ALA A 81 22.98 10.67 25.32
CA ALA A 81 23.48 9.50 26.06
C ALA A 81 24.60 8.73 25.34
N GLY A 82 24.99 9.16 24.13
CA GLY A 82 26.03 8.53 23.31
C GLY A 82 25.52 7.40 22.39
N GLU A 83 24.20 7.23 22.27
CA GLU A 83 23.61 6.29 21.31
C GLU A 83 23.59 6.89 19.89
N ASN A 84 23.58 6.02 18.88
CA ASN A 84 23.35 6.43 17.50
C ASN A 84 21.87 6.82 17.27
N MET A 85 21.60 7.79 16.39
CA MET A 85 20.23 8.23 16.08
C MET A 85 19.36 7.06 15.57
N TYR A 86 19.93 6.19 14.71
CA TYR A 86 19.18 5.07 14.17
C TYR A 86 18.66 4.12 15.25
N THR A 87 19.39 3.93 16.34
CA THR A 87 18.99 3.06 17.46
C THR A 87 17.68 3.52 18.08
N THR A 88 17.55 4.82 18.34
CA THR A 88 16.30 5.38 18.86
C THR A 88 15.20 5.39 17.80
N MET A 89 15.53 5.64 16.51
CA MET A 89 14.55 5.61 15.42
C MET A 89 13.92 4.23 15.22
N GLU A 90 14.63 3.14 15.51
CA GLU A 90 14.10 1.76 15.43
C GLU A 90 12.90 1.53 16.36
N TYR A 91 12.82 2.20 17.50
CA TYR A 91 11.65 2.13 18.37
C TYR A 91 10.40 2.77 17.77
N TYR A 92 10.57 3.62 16.75
CA TYR A 92 9.53 4.33 16.02
C TYR A 92 9.41 3.83 14.56
N SER A 93 9.54 2.50 14.36
CA SER A 93 9.46 1.85 13.04
C SER A 93 8.08 1.97 12.36
N ASP A 94 7.05 2.35 13.09
CA ASP A 94 5.72 2.74 12.59
C ASP A 94 5.69 4.16 11.98
N VAL A 95 6.65 5.01 12.35
CA VAL A 95 6.84 6.38 11.87
C VAL A 95 7.90 6.44 10.77
N PHE A 96 9.10 5.93 11.07
CA PHE A 96 10.21 5.95 10.13
C PHE A 96 10.24 4.66 9.31
N PRO A 97 10.22 4.74 7.96
CA PRO A 97 10.37 3.55 7.12
C PRO A 97 11.68 2.81 7.40
N TYR A 98 11.64 1.49 7.39
CA TYR A 98 12.83 0.66 7.67
C TYR A 98 14.03 1.03 6.79
N LEU A 99 13.79 1.27 5.49
CA LEU A 99 14.86 1.69 4.56
C LEU A 99 15.49 3.02 4.99
N TYR A 100 14.67 3.98 5.46
CA TYR A 100 15.15 5.25 5.98
C TYR A 100 16.06 5.04 7.20
N ILE A 101 15.61 4.22 8.17
CA ILE A 101 16.41 3.90 9.35
C ILE A 101 17.75 3.24 8.96
N ASN A 102 17.71 2.34 7.98
CA ASN A 102 18.93 1.68 7.48
C ASN A 102 19.89 2.67 6.79
N MET A 103 19.36 3.65 6.05
CA MET A 103 20.19 4.74 5.48
C MET A 103 20.90 5.54 6.57
N ILE A 104 20.18 5.91 7.63
CA ILE A 104 20.76 6.63 8.75
C ILE A 104 21.82 5.77 9.44
N ARG A 105 21.54 4.48 9.70
CA ARG A 105 22.50 3.53 10.28
C ARG A 105 23.79 3.50 9.48
N VAL A 106 23.71 3.22 8.18
CA VAL A 106 24.89 3.14 7.32
C VAL A 106 25.67 4.47 7.32
N GLY A 107 24.94 5.61 7.32
CA GLY A 107 25.56 6.93 7.37
C GLY A 107 26.30 7.22 8.67
N GLU A 108 25.76 6.80 9.81
CA GLU A 108 26.41 6.97 11.12
C GLU A 108 27.59 6.02 11.28
N GLU A 109 27.44 4.75 10.96
CA GLU A 109 28.51 3.74 11.07
C GLU A 109 29.69 4.01 10.13
N SER A 110 29.43 4.54 8.93
CA SER A 110 30.49 4.89 7.97
C SER A 110 31.04 6.31 8.10
N GLY A 111 30.48 7.12 9.02
CA GLY A 111 30.85 8.53 9.14
C GLY A 111 30.40 9.42 7.96
N SER A 112 29.54 8.91 7.07
CA SER A 112 29.06 9.61 5.88
C SER A 112 27.58 10.05 5.99
N LEU A 113 27.15 10.43 7.21
CA LEU A 113 25.75 10.74 7.50
C LEU A 113 25.13 11.80 6.57
N THR A 114 25.91 12.83 6.19
CA THR A 114 25.43 13.89 5.28
C THR A 114 25.04 13.33 3.91
N LYS A 115 25.84 12.41 3.36
CA LYS A 115 25.53 11.75 2.09
C LYS A 115 24.31 10.83 2.20
N SER A 116 24.25 10.04 3.27
CA SER A 116 23.10 9.17 3.51
C SER A 116 21.79 9.94 3.74
N LEU A 117 21.86 11.12 4.37
CA LEU A 117 20.70 12.01 4.51
C LEU A 117 20.27 12.60 3.16
N GLU A 118 21.18 12.96 2.27
CA GLU A 118 20.86 13.42 0.91
C GLU A 118 20.09 12.34 0.13
N GLU A 119 20.60 11.10 0.16
CA GLU A 119 19.92 9.95 -0.45
C GLU A 119 18.56 9.67 0.21
N ALA A 120 18.45 9.83 1.54
CA ALA A 120 17.21 9.66 2.27
C ALA A 120 16.16 10.73 1.92
N VAL A 121 16.56 11.98 1.74
CA VAL A 121 15.67 13.06 1.26
C VAL A 121 15.13 12.72 -0.11
N GLN A 122 16.02 12.33 -1.04
CA GLN A 122 15.61 11.95 -2.39
C GLN A 122 14.63 10.76 -2.36
N TYR A 123 14.93 9.71 -1.60
CA TYR A 123 14.05 8.55 -1.43
C TYR A 123 12.66 8.93 -0.90
N LEU A 124 12.60 9.75 0.15
CA LEU A 124 11.35 10.15 0.76
C LEU A 124 10.52 11.04 -0.17
N ASP A 125 11.16 11.99 -0.88
CA ASP A 125 10.49 12.87 -1.83
C ASP A 125 9.93 12.09 -3.03
N GLU A 126 10.70 11.19 -3.62
CA GLU A 126 10.23 10.31 -4.70
C GLU A 126 9.07 9.42 -4.24
N ASN A 127 9.16 8.84 -3.03
CA ASN A 127 8.10 8.01 -2.47
C ASN A 127 6.83 8.82 -2.19
N ALA A 128 6.96 10.06 -1.71
CA ALA A 128 5.84 10.98 -1.51
C ALA A 128 5.18 11.37 -2.83
N LYS A 129 5.96 11.75 -3.83
CA LYS A 129 5.47 12.06 -5.20
C LYS A 129 4.74 10.87 -5.80
N PHE A 130 5.32 9.68 -5.68
CA PHE A 130 4.72 8.45 -6.17
C PHE A 130 3.39 8.15 -5.46
N THR A 131 3.35 8.19 -4.13
CA THR A 131 2.13 7.95 -3.35
C THR A 131 1.04 8.96 -3.71
N LYS A 132 1.41 10.24 -3.89
CA LYS A 132 0.48 11.29 -4.34
C LYS A 132 -0.07 10.98 -5.73
N LYS A 133 0.77 10.54 -6.67
CA LYS A 133 0.36 10.14 -8.03
C LYS A 133 -0.64 8.99 -7.99
N VAL A 134 -0.32 7.90 -7.29
CA VAL A 134 -1.20 6.73 -7.14
C VAL A 134 -2.53 7.11 -6.48
N ARG A 135 -2.50 7.87 -5.39
CA ARG A 135 -3.72 8.32 -4.70
C ARG A 135 -4.56 9.24 -5.58
N GLY A 136 -3.92 10.15 -6.34
CA GLY A 136 -4.59 11.04 -7.29
C GLY A 136 -5.33 10.30 -8.41
N ILE A 137 -4.93 9.07 -8.70
CA ILE A 137 -5.58 8.20 -9.68
C ILE A 137 -6.70 7.37 -9.03
N ILE A 138 -6.39 6.70 -7.92
CA ILE A 138 -7.31 5.72 -7.31
C ILE A 138 -8.51 6.42 -6.66
N VAL A 139 -8.30 7.50 -5.90
CA VAL A 139 -9.37 8.12 -5.09
C VAL A 139 -10.51 8.68 -5.93
N PRO A 140 -10.28 9.50 -6.99
CA PRO A 140 -11.38 10.01 -7.81
C PRO A 140 -12.18 8.90 -8.48
N ASN A 141 -11.49 7.89 -9.00
CA ASN A 141 -12.16 6.75 -9.63
C ASN A 141 -12.96 5.91 -8.63
N ALA A 142 -12.44 5.65 -7.44
CA ALA A 142 -13.17 4.94 -6.39
C ALA A 142 -14.42 5.71 -5.93
N LEU A 143 -14.34 7.04 -5.82
CA LEU A 143 -15.50 7.88 -5.49
C LEU A 143 -16.54 7.87 -6.62
N MET A 144 -16.10 7.92 -7.88
CA MET A 144 -16.99 7.81 -9.03
C MET A 144 -17.72 6.47 -9.06
N PHE A 145 -17.01 5.36 -8.86
CA PHE A 145 -17.60 4.02 -8.76
C PHE A 145 -18.60 3.91 -7.61
N GLY A 146 -18.22 4.37 -6.43
CA GLY A 146 -19.10 4.37 -5.26
C GLY A 146 -20.35 5.21 -5.49
N GLY A 147 -20.21 6.37 -6.12
CA GLY A 147 -21.33 7.24 -6.48
C GLY A 147 -22.29 6.59 -7.48
N ILE A 148 -21.76 5.92 -8.50
CA ILE A 148 -22.59 5.22 -9.52
C ILE A 148 -23.34 4.05 -8.88
N ILE A 149 -22.68 3.22 -8.09
CA ILE A 149 -23.32 2.10 -7.38
C ILE A 149 -24.43 2.61 -6.46
N LEU A 150 -24.18 3.69 -5.72
CA LEU A 150 -25.18 4.34 -4.88
C LEU A 150 -26.37 4.84 -5.70
N LEU A 151 -26.10 5.49 -6.83
CA LEU A 151 -27.14 6.05 -7.70
C LEU A 151 -28.00 4.94 -8.33
N LEU A 152 -27.40 3.82 -8.73
CA LEU A 152 -28.11 2.65 -9.21
C LEU A 152 -28.99 2.04 -8.09
N PHE A 153 -28.46 1.90 -6.89
CA PHE A 153 -29.19 1.37 -5.74
C PHE A 153 -30.40 2.25 -5.37
N VAL A 154 -30.19 3.56 -5.31
CA VAL A 154 -31.25 4.54 -5.07
C VAL A 154 -32.27 4.50 -6.22
N GLY A 155 -31.81 4.46 -7.47
CA GLY A 155 -32.68 4.38 -8.65
C GLY A 155 -33.60 3.18 -8.60
N VAL A 156 -33.09 2.00 -8.29
CA VAL A 156 -33.90 0.77 -8.19
C VAL A 156 -34.94 0.88 -7.08
N ILE A 157 -34.54 1.37 -5.89
CA ILE A 157 -35.47 1.50 -4.73
C ILE A 157 -36.62 2.49 -5.02
N PHE A 158 -36.35 3.59 -5.73
CA PHE A 158 -37.36 4.61 -5.98
C PHE A 158 -38.17 4.35 -7.25
N LEU A 159 -37.57 3.85 -8.32
CA LEU A 159 -38.26 3.63 -9.60
C LEU A 159 -39.20 2.43 -9.56
N LEU A 160 -38.83 1.35 -8.89
CA LEU A 160 -39.65 0.15 -8.81
C LEU A 160 -41.03 0.39 -8.19
N PRO A 161 -41.19 1.05 -7.02
CA PRO A 161 -42.52 1.35 -6.47
C PRO A 161 -43.34 2.27 -7.37
N ILE A 162 -42.71 3.22 -8.06
CA ILE A 162 -43.41 4.11 -9.00
C ILE A 162 -44.00 3.29 -10.16
N ILE A 163 -43.22 2.36 -10.71
CA ILE A 163 -43.69 1.48 -11.79
C ILE A 163 -44.82 0.57 -11.30
N GLN A 164 -44.71 -0.01 -10.09
CA GLN A 164 -45.76 -0.84 -9.50
C GLN A 164 -47.06 -0.06 -9.30
N ASN A 165 -46.99 1.13 -8.72
CA ASN A 165 -48.19 1.98 -8.53
C ASN A 165 -48.85 2.37 -9.85
N LEU A 166 -48.05 2.55 -10.92
CA LEU A 166 -48.57 2.81 -12.28
C LEU A 166 -49.33 1.58 -12.80
N TYR A 167 -48.84 0.37 -12.68
CA TYR A 167 -49.53 -0.85 -13.04
C TYR A 167 -50.84 -1.04 -12.27
N GLU A 168 -50.80 -0.85 -10.97
CA GLU A 168 -51.99 -0.95 -10.09
C GLU A 168 -53.09 0.10 -10.44
N SER A 169 -52.68 1.32 -10.78
CA SER A 169 -53.58 2.40 -11.11
C SER A 169 -54.35 2.21 -12.40
N MET A 170 -53.85 1.36 -13.28
CA MET A 170 -54.46 1.10 -14.60
C MET A 170 -55.62 0.11 -14.54
N GLY A 171 -55.85 -0.56 -13.40
CA GLY A 171 -57.03 -1.45 -13.22
C GLY A 171 -57.07 -2.63 -14.21
N SER A 172 -55.96 -2.94 -14.86
CA SER A 172 -55.88 -4.01 -15.83
C SER A 172 -55.34 -5.28 -15.20
N ASP A 173 -55.81 -6.45 -15.64
CA ASP A 173 -55.26 -7.76 -15.32
C ASP A 173 -53.80 -7.95 -15.89
N ALA A 174 -53.11 -6.85 -16.19
CA ALA A 174 -51.73 -6.87 -16.73
C ALA A 174 -50.80 -7.37 -15.65
N GLU A 175 -50.34 -8.60 -15.76
CA GLU A 175 -49.34 -9.17 -14.90
C GLU A 175 -48.04 -8.35 -14.98
N LEU A 176 -47.48 -7.99 -13.82
CA LEU A 176 -46.17 -7.36 -13.74
C LEU A 176 -45.12 -8.26 -14.43
N PRO A 177 -44.22 -7.70 -15.21
CA PRO A 177 -43.12 -8.50 -15.76
C PRO A 177 -42.43 -9.31 -14.68
N ALA A 178 -42.16 -10.59 -14.92
CA ALA A 178 -41.54 -11.50 -13.95
C ALA A 178 -40.25 -10.93 -13.31
N ILE A 179 -39.52 -10.13 -14.08
CA ILE A 179 -38.32 -9.44 -13.66
C ILE A 179 -38.61 -8.37 -12.58
N SER A 180 -39.72 -7.63 -12.72
CA SER A 180 -40.16 -6.62 -11.73
C SER A 180 -40.60 -7.27 -10.43
N ILE A 181 -41.34 -8.39 -10.51
CA ILE A 181 -41.77 -9.18 -9.34
C ILE A 181 -40.55 -9.73 -8.60
N TRP A 182 -39.55 -10.25 -9.36
CA TRP A 182 -38.33 -10.75 -8.76
C TRP A 182 -37.53 -9.65 -8.02
N PHE A 183 -37.37 -8.47 -8.63
CA PHE A 183 -36.69 -7.33 -8.00
C PHE A 183 -37.44 -6.81 -6.78
N SER A 184 -38.76 -6.67 -6.86
CA SER A 184 -39.59 -6.26 -5.72
C SER A 184 -39.44 -7.22 -4.55
N ASN A 185 -39.63 -8.51 -4.77
CA ASN A 185 -39.46 -9.51 -3.74
C ASN A 185 -38.04 -9.51 -3.15
N ALA A 186 -37.02 -9.33 -3.99
CA ALA A 186 -35.63 -9.23 -3.52
C ALA A 186 -35.42 -8.00 -2.64
N ILE A 187 -35.97 -6.84 -3.00
CA ILE A 187 -35.90 -5.62 -2.19
C ILE A 187 -36.64 -5.78 -0.87
N ASP A 188 -37.87 -6.32 -0.89
CA ASP A 188 -38.64 -6.56 0.30
C ASP A 188 -37.92 -7.50 1.29
N VAL A 189 -37.35 -8.58 0.77
CA VAL A 189 -36.52 -9.50 1.56
C VAL A 189 -35.29 -8.79 2.13
N ILE A 190 -34.59 -7.98 1.32
CA ILE A 190 -33.42 -7.22 1.78
C ILE A 190 -33.81 -6.18 2.82
N MET A 191 -34.91 -5.44 2.62
CA MET A 191 -35.38 -4.42 3.56
C MET A 191 -35.88 -5.04 4.88
N LYS A 192 -36.57 -6.18 4.80
CA LYS A 192 -37.08 -6.88 5.97
C LYS A 192 -36.02 -7.65 6.77
N TYR A 193 -35.03 -8.21 6.04
CA TYR A 193 -33.98 -9.06 6.58
C TYR A 193 -32.59 -8.50 6.38
N TRP A 194 -32.43 -7.18 6.32
CA TRP A 194 -31.15 -6.50 6.04
C TRP A 194 -30.01 -6.97 6.93
N TYR A 195 -30.30 -7.42 8.14
CA TYR A 195 -29.30 -7.94 9.08
C TYR A 195 -28.73 -9.30 8.64
N ILE A 196 -29.46 -10.10 7.84
CA ILE A 196 -28.97 -11.41 7.35
C ILE A 196 -27.81 -11.22 6.36
N PRO A 197 -27.93 -10.47 5.24
CA PRO A 197 -26.81 -10.23 4.34
C PRO A 197 -25.67 -9.51 5.03
N VAL A 198 -25.93 -8.60 5.97
CA VAL A 198 -24.87 -7.94 6.76
C VAL A 198 -24.15 -8.94 7.66
N SER A 199 -24.86 -9.82 8.34
CA SER A 199 -24.25 -10.87 9.18
C SER A 199 -23.45 -11.87 8.36
N ILE A 200 -23.96 -12.29 7.20
CA ILE A 200 -23.26 -13.19 6.27
C ILE A 200 -21.99 -12.51 5.77
N MET A 201 -22.07 -11.25 5.35
CA MET A 201 -20.91 -10.49 4.88
C MET A 201 -19.87 -10.28 5.99
N GLY A 202 -20.33 -10.01 7.22
CA GLY A 202 -19.47 -9.95 8.41
C GLY A 202 -18.79 -11.28 8.70
N GLY A 203 -19.55 -12.38 8.64
CA GLY A 203 -19.03 -13.75 8.82
C GLY A 203 -17.99 -14.12 7.75
N ILE A 204 -18.29 -13.85 6.47
CA ILE A 204 -17.35 -14.08 5.36
C ILE A 204 -16.08 -13.24 5.55
N THR A 205 -16.24 -11.96 5.91
CA THR A 205 -15.10 -11.07 6.16
C THR A 205 -14.22 -11.59 7.30
N ALA A 206 -14.84 -12.03 8.40
CA ALA A 206 -14.13 -12.62 9.53
C ALA A 206 -13.39 -13.90 9.14
N LEU A 207 -14.01 -14.78 8.34
CA LEU A 207 -13.38 -16.00 7.82
C LEU A 207 -12.21 -15.68 6.89
N ILE A 208 -12.36 -14.69 6.01
CA ILE A 208 -11.28 -14.23 5.12
C ILE A 208 -10.12 -13.68 5.95
N ILE A 209 -10.37 -12.83 6.95
CA ILE A 209 -9.35 -12.29 7.85
C ILE A 209 -8.65 -13.42 8.62
N TYR A 210 -9.44 -14.39 9.14
CA TYR A 210 -8.89 -15.55 9.82
C TYR A 210 -7.98 -16.38 8.89
N TYR A 211 -8.44 -16.65 7.66
CA TYR A 211 -7.66 -17.39 6.66
C TYR A 211 -6.36 -16.67 6.27
N ILE A 212 -6.42 -15.36 6.02
CA ILE A 212 -5.24 -14.54 5.66
C ILE A 212 -4.20 -14.50 6.80
N ASN A 213 -4.62 -14.66 8.06
CA ASN A 213 -3.71 -14.73 9.19
C ASN A 213 -2.98 -16.09 9.32
N THR A 214 -3.39 -17.11 8.57
CA THR A 214 -2.64 -18.38 8.49
C THR A 214 -1.47 -18.26 7.52
N PRO A 215 -0.33 -18.96 7.72
CA PRO A 215 0.82 -18.90 6.81
C PRO A 215 0.46 -19.24 5.35
N LYS A 216 -0.34 -20.28 5.14
CA LYS A 216 -0.80 -20.69 3.81
C LYS A 216 -1.78 -19.69 3.19
N GLY A 217 -2.73 -19.18 3.98
CA GLY A 217 -3.71 -18.21 3.51
C GLY A 217 -3.05 -16.89 3.13
N ARG A 218 -2.07 -16.45 3.91
CA ARG A 218 -1.28 -15.25 3.61
C ARG A 218 -0.49 -15.40 2.30
N TYR A 219 0.17 -16.54 2.10
CA TYR A 219 0.87 -16.83 0.84
C TYR A 219 -0.09 -16.79 -0.36
N ASN A 220 -1.22 -17.51 -0.28
CA ASN A 220 -2.20 -17.56 -1.37
C ASN A 220 -2.82 -16.20 -1.66
N PHE A 221 -3.12 -15.41 -0.64
CA PHE A 221 -3.66 -14.06 -0.80
C PHE A 221 -2.63 -13.11 -1.43
N ASP A 222 -1.38 -13.20 -1.01
CA ASP A 222 -0.29 -12.40 -1.56
C ASP A 222 0.06 -12.83 -3.00
N TYR A 223 -0.05 -14.11 -3.32
CA TYR A 223 0.07 -14.63 -4.68
C TYR A 223 -1.09 -14.13 -5.57
N PHE A 224 -2.32 -14.19 -5.06
CA PHE A 224 -3.49 -13.65 -5.77
C PHE A 224 -3.31 -12.17 -6.10
N LYS A 225 -2.75 -11.36 -5.20
CA LYS A 225 -2.46 -9.94 -5.49
C LYS A 225 -1.55 -9.76 -6.70
N TYR A 226 -0.58 -10.64 -6.92
CA TYR A 226 0.34 -10.56 -8.06
C TYR A 226 -0.26 -11.11 -9.36
N THR A 227 -1.21 -12.04 -9.27
CA THR A 227 -1.88 -12.65 -10.43
C THR A 227 -3.20 -11.95 -10.81
N MET A 228 -3.65 -10.99 -9.99
CA MET A 228 -4.88 -10.24 -10.26
C MET A 228 -4.77 -9.49 -11.61
N PRO A 229 -5.77 -9.64 -12.51
CA PRO A 229 -5.76 -8.92 -13.78
C PRO A 229 -5.73 -7.40 -13.55
N LEU A 230 -5.05 -6.66 -14.41
CA LEU A 230 -4.81 -5.21 -14.38
C LEU A 230 -3.91 -4.73 -13.23
N PHE A 231 -4.11 -5.21 -12.01
CA PHE A 231 -3.41 -4.70 -10.82
C PHE A 231 -2.18 -5.54 -10.42
N GLY A 232 -2.14 -6.82 -10.77
CA GLY A 232 -1.09 -7.74 -10.31
C GLY A 232 0.31 -7.29 -10.72
N ARG A 233 0.47 -6.92 -12.00
CA ARG A 233 1.74 -6.38 -12.51
C ARG A 233 2.14 -5.10 -11.80
N LEU A 234 1.20 -4.20 -11.54
CA LEU A 234 1.45 -2.96 -10.82
C LEU A 234 1.95 -3.23 -9.40
N ILE A 235 1.26 -4.11 -8.67
CA ILE A 235 1.61 -4.44 -7.28
C ILE A 235 3.00 -5.10 -7.23
N PHE A 236 3.28 -6.04 -8.14
CA PHE A 236 4.59 -6.68 -8.25
C PHE A 236 5.69 -5.64 -8.56
N SER A 237 5.51 -4.82 -9.60
CA SER A 237 6.51 -3.80 -9.99
C SER A 237 6.77 -2.80 -8.86
N LEU A 238 5.76 -2.45 -8.04
CA LEU A 238 5.90 -1.60 -6.86
C LEU A 238 6.74 -2.24 -5.75
N ASP A 239 6.46 -3.50 -5.43
CA ASP A 239 7.20 -4.21 -4.40
C ASP A 239 8.63 -4.51 -4.88
N PHE A 240 8.79 -4.83 -6.16
CA PHE A 240 10.09 -5.06 -6.78
C PHE A 240 10.92 -3.76 -6.88
N LEU A 241 10.29 -2.62 -7.14
CA LEU A 241 10.93 -1.30 -7.11
C LEU A 241 11.53 -1.00 -5.72
N ARG A 242 10.76 -1.29 -4.64
CA ARG A 242 11.24 -1.11 -3.27
C ARG A 242 12.43 -2.00 -2.96
N PHE A 243 12.33 -3.27 -3.36
CA PHE A 243 13.42 -4.24 -3.25
C PHE A 243 14.66 -3.78 -3.99
N SER A 244 14.53 -3.42 -5.27
CA SER A 244 15.65 -2.98 -6.12
C SER A 244 16.33 -1.71 -5.59
N ARG A 245 15.55 -0.78 -5.03
CA ARG A 245 16.08 0.44 -4.41
C ARG A 245 16.92 0.14 -3.17
N ALA A 246 16.44 -0.78 -2.31
CA ALA A 246 17.20 -1.21 -1.15
C ALA A 246 18.49 -1.95 -1.54
N MET A 247 18.39 -2.81 -2.55
CA MET A 247 19.58 -3.49 -3.11
C MET A 247 20.60 -2.48 -3.62
N LEU A 248 20.19 -1.52 -4.46
CA LEU A 248 21.10 -0.51 -4.98
C LEU A 248 21.77 0.30 -3.87
N LEU A 249 21.01 0.73 -2.87
CA LEU A 249 21.54 1.46 -1.73
C LEU A 249 22.62 0.66 -1.00
N ASN A 250 22.34 -0.61 -0.69
CA ASN A 250 23.27 -1.47 0.02
C ASN A 250 24.55 -1.71 -0.83
N LEU A 251 24.37 -1.97 -2.13
CA LEU A 251 25.50 -2.16 -3.05
C LEU A 251 26.36 -0.89 -3.20
N ASN A 252 25.75 0.29 -3.25
CA ASN A 252 26.46 1.58 -3.28
C ASN A 252 27.33 1.79 -2.03
N ASN A 253 26.88 1.28 -0.89
CA ASN A 253 27.64 1.31 0.36
C ASN A 253 28.64 0.14 0.52
N GLY A 254 28.84 -0.67 -0.53
CA GLY A 254 29.81 -1.75 -0.53
C GLY A 254 29.37 -3.01 0.20
N ILE A 255 28.07 -3.10 0.56
CA ILE A 255 27.51 -4.30 1.23
C ILE A 255 27.45 -5.44 0.18
N ARG A 256 27.83 -6.65 0.62
CA ARG A 256 27.81 -7.84 -0.24
C ARG A 256 26.40 -8.17 -0.72
N ILE A 257 26.28 -8.80 -1.88
CA ILE A 257 24.98 -9.15 -2.49
C ILE A 257 24.11 -9.96 -1.51
N GLN A 258 24.67 -10.96 -0.84
CA GLN A 258 23.96 -11.79 0.11
C GLN A 258 23.35 -10.97 1.28
N ASP A 259 24.16 -10.11 1.91
CA ASP A 259 23.74 -9.27 3.01
C ASP A 259 22.72 -8.21 2.54
N SER A 260 22.88 -7.73 1.29
CA SER A 260 21.95 -6.82 0.64
C SER A 260 20.58 -7.46 0.38
N LEU A 261 20.54 -8.72 -0.04
CA LEU A 261 19.32 -9.50 -0.20
C LEU A 261 18.62 -9.69 1.16
N GLU A 262 19.35 -10.08 2.20
CA GLU A 262 18.80 -10.30 3.55
C GLU A 262 18.18 -9.00 4.11
N THR A 263 18.88 -7.88 3.97
CA THR A 263 18.37 -6.58 4.41
C THR A 263 17.15 -6.16 3.59
N SER A 264 17.20 -6.34 2.27
CA SER A 264 16.12 -5.95 1.35
C SER A 264 14.89 -6.81 1.51
N LYS A 265 15.03 -8.10 1.87
CA LYS A 265 13.92 -9.01 2.20
C LYS A 265 12.99 -8.43 3.25
N ASN A 266 13.54 -7.75 4.25
CA ASN A 266 12.77 -7.18 5.36
C ASN A 266 11.92 -5.95 4.95
N LEU A 267 12.21 -5.34 3.81
CA LEU A 267 11.44 -4.21 3.25
C LEU A 267 10.23 -4.65 2.43
N VAL A 268 10.23 -5.89 2.00
CA VAL A 268 9.16 -6.46 1.19
C VAL A 268 8.03 -6.93 2.10
N LYS A 269 6.83 -6.38 1.88
CA LYS A 269 5.63 -6.74 2.66
C LYS A 269 4.94 -7.99 2.12
N ASN A 270 5.02 -8.25 0.82
CA ASN A 270 4.41 -9.39 0.17
C ASN A 270 5.21 -10.67 0.49
N TYR A 271 4.49 -11.67 1.02
CA TYR A 271 5.12 -12.91 1.48
C TYR A 271 5.71 -13.73 0.33
N VAL A 272 5.12 -13.67 -0.87
CA VAL A 272 5.61 -14.41 -2.05
C VAL A 272 6.96 -13.85 -2.51
N LEU A 273 7.08 -12.52 -2.68
CA LEU A 273 8.35 -11.91 -3.07
C LEU A 273 9.41 -12.12 -1.98
N ARG A 274 9.00 -12.06 -0.71
CA ARG A 274 9.90 -12.37 0.41
C ARG A 274 10.45 -13.79 0.34
N SER A 275 9.61 -14.78 0.03
CA SER A 275 10.03 -16.18 -0.12
C SER A 275 10.95 -16.38 -1.33
N ILE A 276 10.72 -15.65 -2.44
CA ILE A 276 11.61 -15.69 -3.61
C ILE A 276 13.00 -15.15 -3.23
N ILE A 277 13.07 -14.01 -2.53
CA ILE A 277 14.33 -13.44 -2.07
C ILE A 277 15.05 -14.41 -1.11
N GLU A 278 14.32 -15.08 -0.22
CA GLU A 278 14.87 -16.08 0.69
C GLU A 278 15.44 -17.29 -0.07
N SER A 279 14.75 -17.77 -1.10
CA SER A 279 15.27 -18.79 -2.01
C SER A 279 16.52 -18.31 -2.75
N SER A 280 16.54 -17.04 -3.21
CA SER A 280 17.73 -16.43 -3.84
C SER A 280 18.95 -16.37 -2.91
N ILE A 281 18.75 -16.14 -1.61
CA ILE A 281 19.82 -16.19 -0.62
C ILE A 281 20.36 -17.63 -0.50
N ASN A 282 19.46 -18.63 -0.48
CA ASN A 282 19.86 -20.04 -0.44
C ASN A 282 20.59 -20.45 -1.73
N ASP A 283 20.18 -19.97 -2.89
CA ASP A 283 20.86 -20.22 -4.18
C ASP A 283 22.31 -19.76 -4.11
N ILE A 284 22.61 -18.57 -3.55
CA ILE A 284 23.99 -18.10 -3.33
C ILE A 284 24.78 -19.06 -2.45
N LEU A 285 24.18 -19.56 -1.36
CA LEU A 285 24.86 -20.45 -0.42
C LEU A 285 25.28 -21.79 -1.06
N VAL A 286 24.53 -22.23 -2.09
CA VAL A 286 24.87 -23.46 -2.85
C VAL A 286 25.65 -23.17 -4.15
N GLY A 287 26.06 -21.92 -4.36
CA GLY A 287 26.86 -21.51 -5.51
C GLY A 287 26.06 -21.30 -6.80
N GLN A 288 24.74 -21.19 -6.71
CA GLN A 288 23.86 -20.89 -7.85
C GLN A 288 23.61 -19.38 -7.98
N SER A 289 23.10 -18.98 -9.14
CA SER A 289 22.69 -17.58 -9.36
C SER A 289 21.45 -17.24 -8.54
N TRP A 290 21.51 -16.18 -7.75
CA TRP A 290 20.36 -15.68 -7.01
C TRP A 290 19.20 -15.21 -7.90
N VAL A 291 19.46 -14.96 -9.19
CA VAL A 291 18.44 -14.56 -10.17
C VAL A 291 17.55 -15.74 -10.56
N GLU A 292 18.05 -16.98 -10.42
CA GLU A 292 17.34 -18.19 -10.81
C GLU A 292 16.01 -18.37 -10.06
N SER A 293 15.96 -18.03 -8.77
CA SER A 293 14.71 -18.07 -8.00
C SER A 293 13.66 -17.07 -8.51
N PHE A 294 14.07 -15.89 -8.98
CA PHE A 294 13.15 -14.94 -9.62
C PHE A 294 12.64 -15.47 -10.96
N GLU A 295 13.51 -16.06 -11.77
CA GLU A 295 13.12 -16.66 -13.05
C GLU A 295 12.14 -17.81 -12.86
N LYS A 296 12.42 -18.74 -11.96
CA LYS A 296 11.54 -19.88 -11.62
C LYS A 296 10.16 -19.44 -11.08
N SER A 297 10.06 -18.28 -10.46
CA SER A 297 8.80 -17.77 -9.93
C SER A 297 7.79 -17.40 -11.03
N GLY A 298 8.26 -17.05 -12.24
CA GLY A 298 7.43 -16.56 -13.34
C GLY A 298 6.71 -15.24 -13.09
N LEU A 299 6.99 -14.54 -11.98
CA LEU A 299 6.35 -13.28 -11.62
C LEU A 299 7.11 -12.06 -12.16
N ALA A 300 8.43 -12.15 -12.22
CA ALA A 300 9.26 -11.12 -12.80
C ALA A 300 9.17 -11.14 -14.34
N SER A 301 9.08 -9.96 -14.95
CA SER A 301 9.08 -9.88 -16.42
C SER A 301 10.41 -10.32 -17.01
N PRO A 302 10.45 -10.86 -18.25
CA PRO A 302 11.69 -11.27 -18.90
C PRO A 302 12.74 -10.16 -18.92
N MET A 303 12.33 -8.89 -19.08
CA MET A 303 13.23 -7.75 -19.05
C MET A 303 13.92 -7.58 -17.69
N ILE A 304 13.19 -7.77 -16.59
CA ILE A 304 13.76 -7.72 -15.23
C ILE A 304 14.81 -8.80 -15.07
N ILE A 305 14.50 -10.04 -15.45
CA ILE A 305 15.43 -11.18 -15.36
C ILE A 305 16.69 -10.93 -16.19
N GLU A 306 16.54 -10.45 -17.44
CA GLU A 306 17.65 -10.16 -18.32
C GLU A 306 18.56 -9.05 -17.76
N MET A 307 17.97 -7.97 -17.23
CA MET A 307 18.73 -6.89 -16.61
C MET A 307 19.52 -7.37 -15.38
N LEU A 308 18.93 -8.25 -14.56
CA LEU A 308 19.63 -8.84 -13.41
C LEU A 308 20.80 -9.74 -13.87
N ASN A 309 20.59 -10.58 -14.90
CA ASN A 309 21.62 -11.45 -15.45
C ASN A 309 22.77 -10.65 -16.07
N ILE A 310 22.48 -9.59 -16.83
CA ILE A 310 23.50 -8.69 -17.36
C ILE A 310 24.26 -8.02 -16.20
N GLY A 311 23.57 -7.55 -15.17
CA GLY A 311 24.18 -6.94 -14.00
C GLY A 311 25.13 -7.88 -13.26
N MET A 312 24.80 -9.17 -13.18
CA MET A 312 25.69 -10.19 -12.59
C MET A 312 26.95 -10.42 -13.37
N SER A 313 26.91 -10.26 -14.69
CA SER A 313 28.06 -10.47 -15.56
C SER A 313 28.87 -9.19 -15.82
N THR A 314 28.37 -8.02 -15.46
CA THR A 314 29.00 -6.70 -15.69
C THR A 314 29.12 -5.90 -14.40
N ASP A 315 28.29 -4.87 -14.24
CA ASP A 315 28.16 -4.05 -13.02
C ASP A 315 26.73 -4.08 -12.51
N LEU A 316 26.54 -4.79 -11.41
CA LEU A 316 25.22 -4.93 -10.79
C LEU A 316 24.67 -3.60 -10.28
N LYS A 317 25.51 -2.67 -9.81
CA LYS A 317 25.09 -1.35 -9.32
C LYS A 317 24.51 -0.51 -10.45
N GLU A 318 25.23 -0.41 -11.56
CA GLU A 318 24.77 0.32 -12.74
C GLU A 318 23.48 -0.28 -13.29
N MET A 319 23.42 -1.62 -13.35
CA MET A 319 22.24 -2.29 -13.87
C MET A 319 21.03 -2.16 -12.94
N MET A 320 21.22 -2.19 -11.62
CA MET A 320 20.15 -1.93 -10.66
C MET A 320 19.63 -0.48 -10.76
N ALA A 321 20.47 0.50 -11.02
CA ALA A 321 20.05 1.88 -11.28
C ALA A 321 19.16 1.97 -12.53
N LYS A 322 19.57 1.37 -13.64
CA LYS A 322 18.78 1.28 -14.87
C LYS A 322 17.47 0.51 -14.67
N LEU A 323 17.49 -0.55 -13.85
CA LEU A 323 16.30 -1.33 -13.50
C LEU A 323 15.30 -0.48 -12.73
N LEU A 324 15.73 0.41 -11.85
CA LEU A 324 14.84 1.35 -11.16
C LEU A 324 14.15 2.30 -12.13
N GLU A 325 14.85 2.86 -13.11
CA GLU A 325 14.26 3.72 -14.15
C GLU A 325 13.25 2.95 -15.02
N TYR A 326 13.60 1.71 -15.40
CA TYR A 326 12.69 0.83 -16.13
C TYR A 326 11.41 0.55 -15.32
N LEU A 327 11.54 0.18 -14.05
CA LEU A 327 10.40 -0.11 -13.18
C LEU A 327 9.51 1.11 -12.97
N GLN A 328 10.07 2.30 -12.81
CA GLN A 328 9.30 3.54 -12.71
C GLN A 328 8.48 3.77 -13.98
N THR A 329 9.11 3.60 -15.15
CA THR A 329 8.45 3.73 -16.45
C THR A 329 7.36 2.67 -16.64
N ASP A 330 7.63 1.41 -16.27
CA ASP A 330 6.66 0.31 -16.35
C ASP A 330 5.42 0.56 -15.44
N ILE A 331 5.65 1.06 -14.24
CA ILE A 331 4.61 1.46 -13.30
C ILE A 331 3.75 2.58 -13.88
N ASP A 332 4.38 3.63 -14.43
CA ASP A 332 3.67 4.75 -15.04
C ASP A 332 2.82 4.32 -16.23
N ASN A 333 3.35 3.47 -17.09
CA ASN A 333 2.64 2.91 -18.24
C ASN A 333 1.47 2.01 -17.79
N THR A 334 1.67 1.22 -16.75
CA THR A 334 0.63 0.34 -16.19
C THR A 334 -0.49 1.16 -15.55
N LEU A 335 -0.14 2.22 -14.80
CA LEU A 335 -1.13 3.16 -14.25
C LEU A 335 -1.94 3.85 -15.36
N ALA A 336 -1.28 4.29 -16.44
CA ALA A 336 -1.95 4.90 -17.58
C ALA A 336 -2.93 3.94 -18.25
N LYS A 337 -2.56 2.65 -18.40
CA LYS A 337 -3.46 1.61 -18.93
C LYS A 337 -4.66 1.39 -18.01
N ILE A 338 -4.45 1.29 -16.71
CA ILE A 338 -5.54 1.14 -15.72
C ILE A 338 -6.51 2.32 -15.83
N MET A 339 -5.99 3.55 -15.90
CA MET A 339 -6.82 4.76 -16.04
C MET A 339 -7.64 4.77 -17.31
N LYS A 340 -7.13 4.20 -18.41
CA LYS A 340 -7.87 4.13 -19.67
C LYS A 340 -8.98 3.08 -19.63
N VAL A 341 -8.70 1.92 -19.04
CA VAL A 341 -9.62 0.77 -19.05
C VAL A 341 -10.72 0.90 -17.98
N LEU A 342 -10.41 1.55 -16.85
CA LEU A 342 -11.33 1.65 -15.72
C LEU A 342 -12.67 2.33 -16.06
N PRO A 343 -12.73 3.50 -16.77
CA PRO A 343 -13.99 4.13 -17.17
C PRO A 343 -14.82 3.25 -18.11
N GLU A 344 -14.18 2.48 -18.98
CA GLU A 344 -14.89 1.59 -19.93
C GLU A 344 -15.68 0.51 -19.18
N PHE A 345 -15.10 -0.07 -18.12
CA PHE A 345 -15.83 -1.00 -17.25
C PHE A 345 -17.00 -0.33 -16.52
N VAL A 346 -16.83 0.93 -16.10
CA VAL A 346 -17.93 1.68 -15.48
C VAL A 346 -19.08 1.86 -16.43
N TYR A 347 -18.81 2.33 -17.66
CA TYR A 347 -19.83 2.53 -18.67
C TYR A 347 -20.57 1.22 -19.02
N LEU A 348 -19.86 0.10 -19.06
CA LEU A 348 -20.45 -1.21 -19.27
C LEU A 348 -21.42 -1.58 -18.12
N ILE A 349 -21.00 -1.41 -16.86
CA ILE A 349 -21.85 -1.70 -15.68
C ILE A 349 -23.09 -0.79 -15.68
N VAL A 350 -22.91 0.51 -15.92
CA VAL A 350 -24.02 1.49 -16.01
C VAL A 350 -24.97 1.12 -17.15
N GLY A 351 -24.41 0.76 -18.31
CA GLY A 351 -25.21 0.35 -19.48
C GLY A 351 -26.07 -0.86 -19.16
N ILE A 352 -25.50 -1.91 -18.58
CA ILE A 352 -26.25 -3.11 -18.15
C ILE A 352 -27.33 -2.75 -17.12
N ALA A 353 -27.01 -1.92 -16.15
CA ALA A 353 -27.95 -1.54 -15.10
C ALA A 353 -29.11 -0.68 -15.60
N LEU A 354 -28.91 0.11 -16.66
CA LEU A 354 -29.97 0.90 -17.30
C LEU A 354 -30.87 0.06 -18.20
N ILE A 355 -30.43 -1.07 -18.73
CA ILE A 355 -31.23 -1.96 -19.58
C ILE A 355 -32.46 -2.47 -18.80
N VAL A 356 -32.35 -2.80 -17.53
CA VAL A 356 -33.44 -3.35 -16.71
C VAL A 356 -34.63 -2.40 -16.63
N PRO A 357 -34.52 -1.14 -16.19
CA PRO A 357 -35.66 -0.22 -16.13
C PRO A 357 -36.22 0.12 -17.53
N VAL A 358 -35.35 0.14 -18.57
CA VAL A 358 -35.81 0.37 -19.94
C VAL A 358 -36.67 -0.79 -20.43
N ILE A 359 -36.28 -2.04 -20.24
CA ILE A 359 -37.10 -3.22 -20.59
C ILE A 359 -38.45 -3.17 -19.85
N ILE A 360 -38.44 -2.86 -18.53
CA ILE A 360 -39.67 -2.75 -17.75
C ILE A 360 -40.57 -1.63 -18.30
N GLY A 361 -40.00 -0.47 -18.64
CA GLY A 361 -40.75 0.64 -19.24
C GLY A 361 -41.35 0.31 -20.63
N ILE A 362 -40.59 -0.38 -21.49
CA ILE A 362 -41.05 -0.79 -22.82
C ILE A 362 -42.15 -1.84 -22.69
N THR A 363 -42.01 -2.86 -21.86
CA THR A 363 -43.06 -3.86 -21.62
C THR A 363 -44.32 -3.23 -21.07
N TYR A 364 -44.20 -2.20 -20.21
CA TYR A 364 -45.31 -1.40 -19.73
C TYR A 364 -46.06 -0.70 -20.92
N VAL A 365 -45.34 0.02 -21.76
CA VAL A 365 -45.91 0.74 -22.88
C VAL A 365 -46.65 -0.24 -23.84
N PHE A 366 -46.05 -1.39 -24.14
CA PHE A 366 -46.69 -2.39 -25.02
C PHE A 366 -47.90 -3.04 -24.37
N SER A 367 -47.95 -3.24 -23.07
CA SER A 367 -49.12 -3.74 -22.34
C SER A 367 -50.30 -2.76 -22.39
N VAL A 368 -50.00 -1.44 -22.47
CA VAL A 368 -51.02 -0.38 -22.57
C VAL A 368 -51.55 -0.23 -24.00
N ILE A 369 -50.70 -0.33 -25.01
CA ILE A 369 -51.10 -0.14 -26.42
C ILE A 369 -51.76 -1.39 -27.00
N GLY A 370 -51.46 -2.57 -26.44
CA GLY A 370 -52.02 -3.86 -26.91
C GLY A 370 -53.39 -4.21 -26.34
N GLN A 371 -53.98 -3.33 -25.52
CA GLN A 371 -55.38 -3.36 -25.07
C GLN A 371 -56.22 -2.35 -25.86
#